data_aaa6d2b7009f2a3f2395bcadc6ccaa16
#
_entry.id   aaa6d2b7009f2a3f2395bcadc6ccaa16
#
_cell.length_a   1.000
_cell.length_b   1.000
_cell.length_c   1.000
_cell.angle_alpha   90.00
_cell.angle_beta   90.00
_cell.angle_gamma   90.00
#
_symmetry.space_group_name_H-M   'P 1'
#
loop_
_entity.id
_entity.type
_entity.pdbx_description
1 polymer ?
#
loop_
_entity_poly.entity_id
_entity_poly.type
_entity_poly.pdbx_seq_one_letter_code
_entity_poly.pdbx_strand_id
1 'polypeptide(L)'
;MARLAALTTLLALLCSVTCCQAEGYGYGDPGSGGGYPSPSPTPSGAGLAVGFYRDACPNAEAIVRGVVEKAVEQNPGVGAGLIRLLFHDCFVQGCDASVLLDPTAANAQPEKLSPPNFPSLRGFEVIDAAKAALEAACPGTVSCADIVAFAGRDASAVLSDGRADFAMPAGRRDGRVSSASDALQFLPPPSFNLSELTASFAAKGLDTNDLVVLSGAHTVGRSHCSSFVGDGRLNASTSDMNPALAASLRGQCPANPTAANDPTVLQDVVTPNKLDSQYYKNVLNRNVLFTSDAALLKSGQTAAAVVLNAFVPGLWEQKFAKAMVKMASIEVKTGANGEIRRNCRVVN
;
A
#
# COMPACT_ATOMS: atom_id res chain seq x y z
N MET A 1 7.92 -10.99 39.18
CA MET A 1 9.38 -10.75 39.16
C MET A 1 10.05 -11.25 37.88
N ALA A 2 9.65 -12.35 37.27
CA ALA A 2 10.27 -12.86 36.03
C ALA A 2 10.07 -11.97 34.76
N ARG A 3 9.03 -11.15 34.71
CA ARG A 3 8.73 -10.26 33.57
C ARG A 3 9.59 -8.98 33.54
N LEU A 4 10.11 -8.52 34.68
CA LEU A 4 11.00 -7.36 34.76
C LEU A 4 12.45 -7.72 34.35
N ALA A 5 12.88 -8.96 34.61
CA ALA A 5 14.20 -9.42 34.24
C ALA A 5 14.39 -9.61 32.71
N ALA A 6 13.31 -9.99 32.00
CA ALA A 6 13.35 -10.14 30.54
C ALA A 6 13.46 -8.79 29.80
N LEU A 7 12.87 -7.72 30.35
CA LEU A 7 12.92 -6.38 29.75
C LEU A 7 14.32 -5.75 29.91
N THR A 8 14.97 -5.99 31.04
CA THR A 8 16.32 -5.45 31.31
C THR A 8 17.41 -6.14 30.49
N THR A 9 17.27 -7.43 30.19
CA THR A 9 18.20 -8.15 29.30
C THR A 9 18.06 -7.73 27.83
N LEU A 10 16.86 -7.40 27.37
CA LEU A 10 16.65 -6.90 26.00
C LEU A 10 17.24 -5.49 25.81
N LEU A 11 17.13 -4.61 26.79
CA LEU A 11 17.75 -3.27 26.74
C LEU A 11 19.30 -3.33 26.78
N ALA A 12 19.85 -4.28 27.51
CA ALA A 12 21.31 -4.46 27.57
C ALA A 12 21.92 -4.98 26.27
N LEU A 13 21.18 -5.83 25.51
CA LEU A 13 21.62 -6.28 24.18
C LEU A 13 21.56 -5.15 23.14
N LEU A 14 20.63 -4.21 23.24
CA LEU A 14 20.53 -3.06 22.32
C LEU A 14 21.66 -2.04 22.54
N CYS A 15 22.20 -1.90 23.75
CA CYS A 15 23.33 -1.02 24.02
C CYS A 15 24.67 -1.57 23.54
N SER A 16 24.85 -2.89 23.42
CA SER A 16 26.14 -3.50 23.03
C SER A 16 26.40 -3.48 21.51
N VAL A 17 25.40 -3.21 20.65
CA VAL A 17 25.58 -3.16 19.19
C VAL A 17 25.92 -1.74 18.69
N THR A 18 25.74 -0.69 19.50
CA THR A 18 25.97 0.70 19.10
C THR A 18 27.35 1.26 19.46
N CYS A 19 28.23 0.48 20.12
CA CYS A 19 29.52 0.99 20.66
C CYS A 19 30.76 0.68 19.82
N CYS A 20 30.67 0.12 18.63
CA CYS A 20 31.85 -0.24 17.81
C CYS A 20 31.80 0.32 16.40
N GLN A 21 31.61 1.64 16.21
CA GLN A 21 32.07 2.34 14.99
C GLN A 21 32.16 3.85 15.28
N ALA A 22 33.22 4.27 15.92
CA ALA A 22 33.68 5.65 15.94
C ALA A 22 35.19 5.64 15.69
N GLU A 23 35.56 5.68 14.42
CA GLU A 23 36.93 6.06 14.01
C GLU A 23 36.87 7.39 13.25
N GLY A 24 37.55 8.33 13.83
CA GLY A 24 38.35 9.42 13.33
C GLY A 24 37.84 10.30 12.18
N TYR A 25 37.43 11.53 12.49
CA TYR A 25 37.55 12.65 11.56
C TYR A 25 38.24 13.84 12.22
N GLY A 26 39.33 14.24 11.57
CA GLY A 26 40.17 15.36 11.98
C GLY A 26 39.48 16.72 11.80
N TYR A 27 39.89 17.67 12.66
CA TYR A 27 39.53 19.08 12.62
C TYR A 27 40.06 19.77 11.34
N GLY A 28 39.19 20.46 10.60
CA GLY A 28 39.53 21.37 9.51
C GLY A 28 38.65 22.61 9.58
N ASP A 29 39.24 23.75 9.42
CA ASP A 29 38.91 25.16 9.62
C ASP A 29 37.59 25.66 8.96
N PRO A 30 36.89 26.69 9.53
CA PRO A 30 35.61 27.18 9.02
C PRO A 30 35.77 28.30 7.99
N GLY A 31 35.28 28.07 6.77
CA GLY A 31 35.21 29.12 5.76
C GLY A 31 34.76 28.66 4.40
N SER A 32 33.48 28.81 4.12
CA SER A 32 32.82 29.22 2.88
C SER A 32 31.50 28.45 2.64
N GLY A 33 30.49 29.16 2.21
CA GLY A 33 29.12 28.70 2.04
C GLY A 33 29.00 27.49 1.12
N GLY A 34 28.55 26.40 1.67
CA GLY A 34 28.23 25.17 0.96
C GLY A 34 26.72 24.98 0.95
N GLY A 35 26.11 25.14 -0.21
CA GLY A 35 24.74 24.67 -0.44
C GLY A 35 24.65 23.19 -0.12
N TYR A 36 23.59 22.79 0.57
CA TYR A 36 23.31 21.38 0.82
C TYR A 36 23.21 20.65 -0.52
N PRO A 37 23.94 19.56 -0.73
CA PRO A 37 23.76 18.76 -1.93
C PRO A 37 22.35 18.19 -1.92
N SER A 38 21.56 18.54 -2.94
CA SER A 38 20.31 17.85 -3.22
C SER A 38 20.59 16.35 -3.28
N PRO A 39 19.79 15.48 -2.65
CA PRO A 39 20.00 14.05 -2.73
C PRO A 39 19.98 13.64 -4.21
N SER A 40 21.05 12.98 -4.67
CA SER A 40 21.11 12.41 -6.00
C SER A 40 19.92 11.48 -6.20
N PRO A 41 19.20 11.54 -7.33
CA PRO A 41 18.07 10.67 -7.58
C PRO A 41 18.56 9.21 -7.54
N THR A 42 18.02 8.43 -6.64
CA THR A 42 18.19 6.98 -6.63
C THR A 42 17.69 6.44 -7.97
N PRO A 43 18.41 5.55 -8.66
CA PRO A 43 17.91 4.94 -9.88
C PRO A 43 16.63 4.18 -9.57
N SER A 44 15.48 4.79 -9.85
CA SER A 44 14.19 4.12 -9.89
C SER A 44 14.17 3.23 -11.13
N GLY A 45 13.46 2.11 -11.10
CA GLY A 45 13.40 1.10 -12.17
C GLY A 45 13.37 1.69 -13.57
N ALA A 46 13.95 0.96 -14.54
CA ALA A 46 14.33 1.45 -15.85
C ALA A 46 13.29 2.39 -16.50
N GLY A 47 13.61 3.68 -16.59
CA GLY A 47 12.81 4.69 -17.28
C GLY A 47 11.88 5.55 -16.42
N LEU A 48 11.80 5.36 -15.08
CA LEU A 48 11.05 6.24 -14.19
C LEU A 48 11.95 7.35 -13.60
N ALA A 49 11.38 8.55 -13.41
CA ALA A 49 12.07 9.67 -12.80
C ALA A 49 11.14 10.51 -11.90
N VAL A 50 11.68 11.02 -10.80
CA VAL A 50 11.00 12.05 -9.98
C VAL A 50 10.94 13.34 -10.79
N GLY A 51 9.75 13.96 -10.88
CA GLY A 51 9.55 15.15 -11.68
C GLY A 51 9.53 14.89 -13.18
N PHE A 52 9.20 13.70 -13.63
CA PHE A 52 9.13 13.29 -15.03
C PHE A 52 8.33 14.26 -15.91
N TYR A 53 7.25 14.82 -15.37
CA TYR A 53 6.37 15.75 -16.10
C TYR A 53 6.78 17.23 -15.98
N ARG A 54 7.94 17.56 -15.39
CA ARG A 54 8.34 18.96 -15.12
C ARG A 54 8.24 19.88 -16.34
N ASP A 55 8.63 19.39 -17.50
CA ASP A 55 8.64 20.18 -18.74
C ASP A 55 7.34 20.04 -19.53
N ALA A 56 6.74 18.83 -19.58
CA ALA A 56 5.59 18.55 -20.43
C ALA A 56 4.24 18.89 -19.77
N CYS A 57 4.14 18.78 -18.44
CA CYS A 57 2.97 19.12 -17.66
C CYS A 57 3.37 19.50 -16.22
N PRO A 58 3.90 20.72 -15.99
CA PRO A 58 4.53 21.12 -14.73
C PRO A 58 3.65 20.94 -13.49
N ASN A 59 2.34 21.06 -13.65
CA ASN A 59 1.35 20.96 -12.57
C ASN A 59 0.75 19.56 -12.42
N ALA A 60 1.24 18.53 -13.12
CA ALA A 60 0.62 17.21 -13.14
C ALA A 60 0.40 16.65 -11.73
N GLU A 61 1.44 16.62 -10.91
CA GLU A 61 1.36 16.10 -9.54
C GLU A 61 0.45 16.93 -8.65
N ALA A 62 0.48 18.27 -8.77
CA ALA A 62 -0.38 19.17 -8.00
C ALA A 62 -1.86 19.01 -8.36
N ILE A 63 -2.18 18.77 -9.64
CA ILE A 63 -3.56 18.51 -10.10
C ILE A 63 -4.08 17.22 -9.47
N VAL A 64 -3.30 16.13 -9.52
CA VAL A 64 -3.71 14.84 -8.90
C VAL A 64 -3.90 15.03 -7.40
N ARG A 65 -2.94 15.66 -6.72
CA ARG A 65 -2.99 15.93 -5.28
C ARG A 65 -4.26 16.67 -4.88
N GLY A 66 -4.60 17.77 -5.56
CA GLY A 66 -5.79 18.56 -5.25
C GLY A 66 -7.11 17.77 -5.43
N VAL A 67 -7.16 16.86 -6.43
CA VAL A 67 -8.33 15.99 -6.61
C VAL A 67 -8.42 14.95 -5.49
N VAL A 68 -7.30 14.34 -5.09
CA VAL A 68 -7.24 13.35 -4.02
C VAL A 68 -7.57 13.96 -2.67
N GLU A 69 -6.97 15.09 -2.32
CA GLU A 69 -7.23 15.82 -1.07
C GLU A 69 -8.72 16.10 -0.91
N LYS A 70 -9.34 16.69 -1.93
CA LYS A 70 -10.78 16.96 -1.92
C LYS A 70 -11.64 15.71 -1.76
N ALA A 71 -11.28 14.61 -2.41
CA ALA A 71 -12.02 13.35 -2.31
C ALA A 71 -11.88 12.71 -0.91
N VAL A 72 -10.69 12.74 -0.32
CA VAL A 72 -10.42 12.18 1.00
C VAL A 72 -11.05 13.04 2.12
N GLU A 73 -11.07 14.37 1.99
CA GLU A 73 -11.79 15.26 2.89
C GLU A 73 -13.29 14.93 2.95
N GLN A 74 -13.89 14.64 1.80
CA GLN A 74 -15.31 14.26 1.72
C GLN A 74 -15.57 12.85 2.26
N ASN A 75 -14.64 11.92 2.01
CA ASN A 75 -14.75 10.52 2.43
C ASN A 75 -13.36 9.90 2.65
N PRO A 76 -12.86 9.84 3.90
CA PRO A 76 -11.57 9.23 4.21
C PRO A 76 -11.40 7.79 3.71
N GLY A 77 -12.51 7.04 3.59
CA GLY A 77 -12.50 5.69 3.05
C GLY A 77 -12.05 5.59 1.58
N VAL A 78 -12.15 6.68 0.81
CA VAL A 78 -11.64 6.75 -0.56
C VAL A 78 -10.11 6.70 -0.57
N GLY A 79 -9.45 7.37 0.39
CA GLY A 79 -7.98 7.32 0.50
C GLY A 79 -7.46 5.91 0.70
N ALA A 80 -8.09 5.11 1.58
CA ALA A 80 -7.78 3.68 1.73
C ALA A 80 -8.00 2.91 0.42
N GLY A 81 -9.07 3.26 -0.32
CA GLY A 81 -9.36 2.71 -1.65
C GLY A 81 -8.26 2.99 -2.67
N LEU A 82 -7.72 4.22 -2.71
CA LEU A 82 -6.65 4.61 -3.64
C LEU A 82 -5.32 3.92 -3.34
N ILE A 83 -4.96 3.75 -2.06
CA ILE A 83 -3.77 2.98 -1.65
C ILE A 83 -3.93 1.53 -2.11
N ARG A 84 -5.09 0.93 -1.89
CA ARG A 84 -5.39 -0.44 -2.33
C ARG A 84 -5.45 -0.56 -3.85
N LEU A 85 -5.97 0.44 -4.56
CA LEU A 85 -6.02 0.45 -6.02
C LEU A 85 -4.63 0.37 -6.64
N LEU A 86 -3.65 1.10 -6.11
CA LEU A 86 -2.25 1.02 -6.53
C LEU A 86 -1.67 -0.39 -6.31
N PHE A 87 -1.93 -1.02 -5.15
CA PHE A 87 -1.50 -2.37 -4.88
C PHE A 87 -2.11 -3.37 -5.86
N HIS A 88 -3.42 -3.30 -6.10
CA HIS A 88 -4.13 -4.20 -7.01
C HIS A 88 -3.71 -4.03 -8.47
N ASP A 89 -3.35 -2.82 -8.89
CA ASP A 89 -2.74 -2.57 -10.20
C ASP A 89 -1.37 -3.26 -10.31
N CYS A 90 -0.47 -2.91 -9.39
CA CYS A 90 0.94 -3.30 -9.48
C CYS A 90 1.18 -4.82 -9.37
N PHE A 91 0.34 -5.55 -8.63
CA PHE A 91 0.54 -6.98 -8.39
C PHE A 91 0.04 -7.88 -9.54
N VAL A 92 -0.73 -7.37 -10.50
CA VAL A 92 -1.30 -8.19 -11.57
C VAL A 92 -0.44 -8.12 -12.84
N GLN A 93 -0.56 -7.07 -13.63
CA GLN A 93 0.18 -6.89 -14.89
C GLN A 93 1.37 -5.93 -14.76
N GLY A 94 1.78 -5.63 -13.53
CA GLY A 94 2.65 -4.53 -13.18
C GLY A 94 1.88 -3.21 -13.05
N CYS A 95 2.55 -2.14 -12.66
CA CYS A 95 1.92 -0.83 -12.46
C CYS A 95 1.60 -0.16 -13.80
N ASP A 96 0.52 -0.58 -14.47
CA ASP A 96 0.17 -0.19 -15.83
C ASP A 96 -1.28 0.24 -16.01
N ALA A 97 -2.01 0.43 -14.91
CA ALA A 97 -3.42 0.84 -14.88
C ALA A 97 -4.38 -0.12 -15.60
N SER A 98 -4.01 -1.39 -15.79
CA SER A 98 -4.87 -2.40 -16.40
C SER A 98 -6.14 -2.67 -15.58
N VAL A 99 -6.06 -2.52 -14.24
CA VAL A 99 -7.19 -2.65 -13.30
C VAL A 99 -8.31 -1.64 -13.57
N LEU A 100 -8.00 -0.53 -14.24
CA LEU A 100 -9.00 0.53 -14.54
C LEU A 100 -9.89 0.21 -15.74
N LEU A 101 -9.51 -0.75 -16.58
CA LEU A 101 -10.23 -1.07 -17.80
C LEU A 101 -11.63 -1.63 -17.52
N ASP A 102 -12.64 -1.09 -18.20
CA ASP A 102 -14.01 -1.55 -18.11
C ASP A 102 -14.25 -2.76 -19.04
N PRO A 103 -15.29 -3.58 -18.78
CA PRO A 103 -15.65 -4.66 -19.68
C PRO A 103 -16.10 -4.12 -21.05
N THR A 104 -15.66 -4.79 -22.11
CA THR A 104 -16.03 -4.51 -23.50
C THR A 104 -16.46 -5.78 -24.21
N ALA A 105 -17.01 -5.67 -25.41
CA ALA A 105 -17.34 -6.84 -26.23
C ALA A 105 -16.09 -7.71 -26.54
N ALA A 106 -14.91 -7.09 -26.65
CA ALA A 106 -13.65 -7.78 -26.89
C ALA A 106 -13.03 -8.35 -25.60
N ASN A 107 -13.35 -7.78 -24.45
CA ASN A 107 -12.89 -8.24 -23.12
C ASN A 107 -14.03 -8.12 -22.11
N ALA A 108 -14.80 -9.20 -21.96
CA ALA A 108 -15.94 -9.24 -21.03
C ALA A 108 -15.52 -9.48 -19.57
N GLN A 109 -14.28 -9.87 -19.31
CA GLN A 109 -13.78 -10.25 -17.98
C GLN A 109 -12.45 -9.55 -17.67
N PRO A 110 -12.41 -8.20 -17.57
CA PRO A 110 -11.23 -7.48 -17.13
C PRO A 110 -10.98 -7.69 -15.63
N GLU A 111 -9.79 -7.32 -15.16
CA GLU A 111 -9.38 -7.38 -13.74
C GLU A 111 -10.40 -6.77 -12.79
N LYS A 112 -11.03 -5.66 -13.19
CA LYS A 112 -12.05 -4.95 -12.40
C LYS A 112 -13.20 -5.85 -11.94
N LEU A 113 -13.57 -6.85 -12.72
CA LEU A 113 -14.65 -7.80 -12.41
C LEU A 113 -14.18 -9.05 -11.66
N SER A 114 -12.87 -9.19 -11.40
CA SER A 114 -12.35 -10.31 -10.61
C SER A 114 -12.86 -10.27 -9.17
N PRO A 115 -13.12 -11.43 -8.53
CA PRO A 115 -13.58 -11.49 -7.14
C PRO A 115 -12.77 -10.66 -6.12
N PRO A 116 -11.43 -10.59 -6.17
CA PRO A 116 -10.67 -9.73 -5.26
C PRO A 116 -10.90 -8.24 -5.50
N ASN A 117 -11.45 -7.83 -6.65
CA ASN A 117 -11.69 -6.45 -7.03
C ASN A 117 -13.16 -6.04 -6.88
N PHE A 118 -14.08 -6.85 -7.40
CA PHE A 118 -15.51 -6.55 -7.38
C PHE A 118 -16.22 -7.26 -6.22
N PRO A 119 -17.05 -6.54 -5.46
CA PRO A 119 -17.43 -5.12 -5.57
C PRO A 119 -16.59 -4.20 -4.65
N SER A 120 -15.49 -4.66 -4.08
CA SER A 120 -14.81 -4.03 -2.94
C SER A 120 -13.78 -2.96 -3.32
N LEU A 121 -13.20 -2.99 -4.52
CA LEU A 121 -12.20 -2.01 -4.96
C LEU A 121 -12.87 -0.67 -5.29
N ARG A 122 -12.29 0.44 -4.83
CA ARG A 122 -12.89 1.78 -4.88
C ARG A 122 -11.88 2.85 -5.26
N GLY A 123 -12.35 4.05 -5.62
CA GLY A 123 -11.51 5.19 -5.98
C GLY A 123 -11.37 5.40 -7.48
N PHE A 124 -12.05 4.60 -8.29
CA PHE A 124 -12.01 4.73 -9.75
C PHE A 124 -12.48 6.09 -10.22
N GLU A 125 -13.52 6.66 -9.59
CA GLU A 125 -14.07 7.98 -9.87
C GLU A 125 -13.09 9.13 -9.58
N VAL A 126 -12.21 8.94 -8.62
CA VAL A 126 -11.14 9.92 -8.29
C VAL A 126 -10.08 9.90 -9.39
N ILE A 127 -9.72 8.72 -9.87
CA ILE A 127 -8.80 8.58 -11.01
C ILE A 127 -9.39 9.23 -12.27
N ASP A 128 -10.68 9.00 -12.55
CA ASP A 128 -11.37 9.62 -13.70
C ASP A 128 -11.38 11.15 -13.59
N ALA A 129 -11.67 11.69 -12.40
CA ALA A 129 -11.64 13.14 -12.15
C ALA A 129 -10.24 13.74 -12.32
N ALA A 130 -9.22 13.06 -11.80
CA ALA A 130 -7.83 13.48 -11.98
C ALA A 130 -7.42 13.44 -13.45
N LYS A 131 -7.79 12.36 -14.17
CA LYS A 131 -7.51 12.24 -15.61
C LYS A 131 -8.19 13.34 -16.42
N ALA A 132 -9.47 13.64 -16.15
CA ALA A 132 -10.19 14.71 -16.84
C ALA A 132 -9.53 16.09 -16.62
N ALA A 133 -9.09 16.38 -15.39
CA ALA A 133 -8.38 17.62 -15.07
C ALA A 133 -7.03 17.71 -15.78
N LEU A 134 -6.30 16.60 -15.85
CA LEU A 134 -5.02 16.53 -16.56
C LEU A 134 -5.17 16.64 -18.08
N GLU A 135 -6.18 16.01 -18.68
CA GLU A 135 -6.46 16.16 -20.10
C GLU A 135 -6.88 17.59 -20.50
N ALA A 136 -7.54 18.32 -19.58
CA ALA A 136 -7.84 19.74 -19.79
C ALA A 136 -6.58 20.63 -19.72
N ALA A 137 -5.59 20.27 -18.89
CA ALA A 137 -4.36 21.05 -18.70
C ALA A 137 -3.25 20.65 -19.70
N CYS A 138 -3.05 19.36 -19.94
CA CYS A 138 -1.96 18.79 -20.73
C CYS A 138 -2.46 17.56 -21.51
N PRO A 139 -3.20 17.74 -22.60
CA PRO A 139 -3.85 16.63 -23.33
C PRO A 139 -2.87 15.53 -23.75
N GLY A 140 -3.21 14.26 -23.49
CA GLY A 140 -2.44 13.09 -23.93
C GLY A 140 -1.05 12.97 -23.33
N THR A 141 -0.78 13.63 -22.19
CA THR A 141 0.57 13.70 -21.59
C THR A 141 0.76 12.75 -20.43
N VAL A 142 -0.18 12.70 -19.49
CA VAL A 142 -0.05 11.94 -18.24
C VAL A 142 -0.78 10.60 -18.35
N SER A 143 -0.07 9.50 -18.10
CA SER A 143 -0.64 8.16 -18.13
C SER A 143 -1.57 7.88 -16.95
N CYS A 144 -2.53 6.98 -17.13
CA CYS A 144 -3.39 6.51 -16.06
C CYS A 144 -2.62 5.77 -14.97
N ALA A 145 -1.55 5.06 -15.34
CA ALA A 145 -0.67 4.36 -14.40
C ALA A 145 0.07 5.34 -13.47
N ASP A 146 0.54 6.48 -13.98
CA ASP A 146 1.13 7.50 -13.13
C ASP A 146 0.09 8.22 -12.25
N ILE A 147 -1.14 8.40 -12.75
CA ILE A 147 -2.24 8.95 -11.93
C ILE A 147 -2.55 8.02 -10.76
N VAL A 148 -2.61 6.70 -10.97
CA VAL A 148 -2.82 5.71 -9.88
C VAL A 148 -1.68 5.77 -8.87
N ALA A 149 -0.43 5.86 -9.33
CA ALA A 149 0.74 5.94 -8.47
C ALA A 149 0.75 7.23 -7.64
N PHE A 150 0.47 8.38 -8.24
CA PHE A 150 0.35 9.65 -7.55
C PHE A 150 -0.82 9.66 -6.57
N ALA A 151 -1.98 9.13 -6.95
CA ALA A 151 -3.15 9.06 -6.09
C ALA A 151 -2.91 8.20 -4.84
N GLY A 152 -2.21 7.06 -4.97
CA GLY A 152 -1.81 6.23 -3.84
C GLY A 152 -0.85 6.95 -2.88
N ARG A 153 0.13 7.69 -3.42
CA ARG A 153 1.04 8.56 -2.64
C ARG A 153 0.27 9.66 -1.91
N ASP A 154 -0.56 10.40 -2.63
CA ASP A 154 -1.25 11.57 -2.07
C ASP A 154 -2.29 11.14 -1.03
N ALA A 155 -2.99 10.03 -1.23
CA ALA A 155 -3.85 9.43 -0.22
C ALA A 155 -3.06 9.03 1.04
N SER A 156 -1.85 8.48 0.88
CA SER A 156 -0.97 8.13 2.00
C SER A 156 -0.55 9.38 2.77
N ALA A 157 -0.19 10.46 2.08
CA ALA A 157 0.16 11.74 2.69
C ALA A 157 -1.00 12.33 3.49
N VAL A 158 -2.19 12.41 2.89
CA VAL A 158 -3.39 12.98 3.55
C VAL A 158 -3.78 12.15 4.80
N LEU A 159 -3.89 10.83 4.67
CA LEU A 159 -4.32 9.96 5.77
C LEU A 159 -3.28 9.87 6.92
N SER A 160 -2.01 10.20 6.65
CA SER A 160 -0.94 10.19 7.65
C SER A 160 -0.63 11.56 8.25
N ASP A 161 -1.39 12.60 7.95
CA ASP A 161 -1.07 13.99 8.30
C ASP A 161 0.34 14.40 7.78
N GLY A 162 0.69 14.01 6.56
CA GLY A 162 1.96 14.31 5.89
C GLY A 162 3.15 13.44 6.32
N ARG A 163 2.99 12.50 7.26
CA ARG A 163 4.12 11.66 7.74
C ARG A 163 4.57 10.60 6.74
N ALA A 164 3.69 10.17 5.86
CA ALA A 164 3.98 9.28 4.74
C ALA A 164 3.83 10.03 3.40
N ASP A 165 4.41 11.24 3.29
CA ASP A 165 4.60 11.93 2.01
C ASP A 165 5.98 11.58 1.44
N PHE A 166 6.03 11.29 0.14
CA PHE A 166 7.26 10.84 -0.53
C PHE A 166 7.25 11.18 -2.01
N ALA A 167 8.44 11.35 -2.59
CA ALA A 167 8.59 11.53 -4.02
C ALA A 167 8.25 10.25 -4.78
N MET A 168 7.30 10.30 -5.71
CA MET A 168 6.90 9.19 -6.55
C MET A 168 7.49 9.35 -7.95
N PRO A 169 8.40 8.45 -8.38
CA PRO A 169 8.88 8.46 -9.76
C PRO A 169 7.75 8.18 -10.75
N ALA A 170 7.75 8.87 -11.89
CA ALA A 170 6.77 8.77 -12.95
C ALA A 170 7.42 8.46 -14.31
N GLY A 171 6.61 8.23 -15.33
CA GLY A 171 7.05 7.84 -16.67
C GLY A 171 6.47 6.49 -17.10
N ARG A 172 5.52 5.94 -16.33
CA ARG A 172 4.78 4.71 -16.66
C ARG A 172 3.93 4.93 -17.90
N ARG A 173 3.68 3.83 -18.60
CA ARG A 173 2.70 3.74 -19.68
C ARG A 173 1.58 2.81 -19.30
N ASP A 174 0.41 3.03 -19.89
CA ASP A 174 -0.79 2.26 -19.67
C ASP A 174 -0.76 0.94 -20.44
N GLY A 175 -1.17 -0.14 -19.77
CA GLY A 175 -1.37 -1.46 -20.38
C GLY A 175 -2.59 -1.51 -21.29
N ARG A 176 -2.63 -2.55 -22.13
CA ARG A 176 -3.76 -2.84 -23.03
C ARG A 176 -4.45 -4.16 -22.73
N VAL A 177 -3.92 -4.90 -21.76
CA VAL A 177 -4.43 -6.21 -21.36
C VAL A 177 -4.94 -6.11 -19.93
N SER A 178 -6.10 -6.69 -19.67
CA SER A 178 -6.71 -6.77 -18.34
C SER A 178 -7.48 -8.08 -18.24
N SER A 179 -7.20 -8.89 -17.22
CA SER A 179 -7.72 -10.26 -17.10
C SER A 179 -8.17 -10.55 -15.66
N ALA A 180 -9.44 -10.92 -15.51
CA ALA A 180 -9.98 -11.31 -14.20
C ALA A 180 -9.28 -12.55 -13.63
N SER A 181 -8.84 -13.49 -14.48
CA SER A 181 -8.08 -14.67 -14.05
C SER A 181 -6.71 -14.31 -13.50
N ASP A 182 -6.03 -13.32 -14.10
CA ASP A 182 -4.72 -12.87 -13.65
C ASP A 182 -4.83 -12.18 -12.28
N ALA A 183 -5.85 -11.34 -12.09
CA ALA A 183 -6.10 -10.73 -10.78
C ALA A 183 -6.37 -11.79 -9.69
N LEU A 184 -7.12 -12.85 -10.02
CA LEU A 184 -7.35 -13.95 -9.09
C LEU A 184 -6.09 -14.77 -8.79
N GLN A 185 -5.19 -14.89 -9.76
CA GLN A 185 -3.94 -15.65 -9.64
C GLN A 185 -2.86 -14.91 -8.86
N PHE A 186 -2.69 -13.60 -9.09
CA PHE A 186 -1.53 -12.85 -8.60
C PHE A 186 -1.78 -12.05 -7.34
N LEU A 187 -3.03 -11.68 -7.04
CA LEU A 187 -3.34 -10.97 -5.81
C LEU A 187 -3.34 -11.95 -4.62
N PRO A 188 -2.51 -11.72 -3.59
CA PRO A 188 -2.48 -12.57 -2.41
C PRO A 188 -3.80 -12.44 -1.62
N PRO A 189 -4.55 -13.53 -1.42
CA PRO A 189 -5.79 -13.49 -0.64
C PRO A 189 -5.53 -13.29 0.86
N PRO A 190 -6.52 -12.80 1.61
CA PRO A 190 -6.41 -12.56 3.06
C PRO A 190 -6.23 -13.86 3.88
N SER A 191 -6.46 -15.02 3.28
CA SER A 191 -6.29 -16.35 3.89
C SER A 191 -4.86 -16.88 3.86
N PHE A 192 -3.95 -16.27 3.11
CA PHE A 192 -2.59 -16.77 2.95
C PHE A 192 -1.82 -16.83 4.28
N ASN A 193 -1.06 -17.91 4.45
CA ASN A 193 -0.06 -18.02 5.53
C ASN A 193 1.23 -17.29 5.17
N LEU A 194 2.19 -17.22 6.11
CA LEU A 194 3.43 -16.46 5.93
C LEU A 194 4.28 -16.93 4.74
N SER A 195 4.34 -18.24 4.49
CA SER A 195 5.12 -18.80 3.38
C SER A 195 4.52 -18.39 2.03
N GLU A 196 3.21 -18.50 1.90
CA GLU A 196 2.48 -18.10 0.69
C GLU A 196 2.61 -16.59 0.42
N LEU A 197 2.47 -15.76 1.47
CA LEU A 197 2.68 -14.31 1.37
C LEU A 197 4.11 -13.98 0.94
N THR A 198 5.10 -14.60 1.55
CA THR A 198 6.52 -14.37 1.21
C THR A 198 6.80 -14.75 -0.24
N ALA A 199 6.24 -15.88 -0.71
CA ALA A 199 6.39 -16.32 -2.10
C ALA A 199 5.71 -15.34 -3.09
N SER A 200 4.48 -14.88 -2.78
CA SER A 200 3.75 -13.91 -3.59
C SER A 200 4.49 -12.58 -3.72
N PHE A 201 5.01 -12.04 -2.63
CA PHE A 201 5.79 -10.79 -2.64
C PHE A 201 7.13 -10.98 -3.37
N ALA A 202 7.83 -12.09 -3.15
CA ALA A 202 9.09 -12.41 -3.83
C ALA A 202 8.91 -12.51 -5.35
N ALA A 203 7.79 -13.07 -5.82
CA ALA A 203 7.46 -13.12 -7.24
C ALA A 203 7.32 -11.73 -7.89
N LYS A 204 7.06 -10.70 -7.08
CA LYS A 204 6.99 -9.29 -7.50
C LYS A 204 8.25 -8.48 -7.12
N GLY A 205 9.35 -9.15 -6.76
CA GLY A 205 10.61 -8.51 -6.40
C GLY A 205 10.61 -7.80 -5.04
N LEU A 206 9.60 -8.05 -4.21
CA LEU A 206 9.48 -7.52 -2.86
C LEU A 206 10.00 -8.54 -1.83
N ASP A 207 10.70 -8.07 -0.82
CA ASP A 207 11.23 -8.94 0.23
C ASP A 207 10.28 -9.08 1.45
N THR A 208 10.67 -9.88 2.41
CA THR A 208 9.89 -10.11 3.64
C THR A 208 9.72 -8.82 4.46
N ASN A 209 10.66 -7.88 4.39
CA ASN A 209 10.50 -6.60 5.09
C ASN A 209 9.47 -5.71 4.36
N ASP A 210 9.47 -5.72 3.01
CA ASP A 210 8.43 -5.04 2.21
C ASP A 210 7.05 -5.61 2.52
N LEU A 211 6.93 -6.94 2.63
CA LEU A 211 5.68 -7.61 3.04
C LEU A 211 5.18 -7.05 4.38
N VAL A 212 6.02 -7.08 5.43
CA VAL A 212 5.61 -6.58 6.75
C VAL A 212 5.23 -5.11 6.70
N VAL A 213 6.01 -4.30 5.99
CA VAL A 213 5.82 -2.84 5.91
C VAL A 213 4.57 -2.46 5.14
N LEU A 214 4.31 -3.08 3.98
CA LEU A 214 3.13 -2.79 3.15
C LEU A 214 1.84 -3.32 3.78
N SER A 215 1.88 -4.42 4.55
CA SER A 215 0.73 -4.89 5.34
C SER A 215 0.22 -3.82 6.31
N GLY A 216 1.08 -2.88 6.72
CA GLY A 216 0.71 -1.73 7.55
C GLY A 216 -0.36 -0.82 6.94
N ALA A 217 -0.61 -0.90 5.63
CA ALA A 217 -1.73 -0.22 4.99
C ALA A 217 -3.11 -0.67 5.54
N HIS A 218 -3.20 -1.83 6.18
CA HIS A 218 -4.41 -2.30 6.86
C HIS A 218 -4.74 -1.52 8.15
N THR A 219 -4.00 -0.45 8.47
CA THR A 219 -4.38 0.52 9.50
C THR A 219 -5.56 1.41 9.07
N VAL A 220 -5.89 1.44 7.77
CA VAL A 220 -7.01 2.22 7.22
C VAL A 220 -7.97 1.36 6.39
N GLY A 221 -9.21 1.81 6.30
CA GLY A 221 -10.21 1.19 5.43
C GLY A 221 -11.11 0.17 6.13
N ARG A 222 -11.79 -0.61 5.31
CA ARG A 222 -12.83 -1.56 5.74
C ARG A 222 -12.70 -2.87 4.97
N SER A 223 -13.11 -3.97 5.60
CA SER A 223 -13.18 -5.29 4.98
C SER A 223 -14.61 -5.80 4.97
N HIS A 224 -14.99 -6.47 3.90
CA HIS A 224 -16.19 -7.30 3.88
C HIS A 224 -16.04 -8.48 4.84
N CYS A 225 -17.14 -8.88 5.49
CA CYS A 225 -17.16 -10.01 6.41
C CYS A 225 -16.75 -11.33 5.71
N SER A 226 -17.11 -11.51 4.44
CA SER A 226 -16.74 -12.68 3.65
C SER A 226 -15.23 -12.90 3.54
N SER A 227 -14.43 -11.84 3.65
CA SER A 227 -12.97 -11.91 3.53
C SER A 227 -12.26 -12.64 4.68
N PHE A 228 -12.94 -12.90 5.82
CA PHE A 228 -12.33 -13.56 6.98
C PHE A 228 -13.24 -14.55 7.71
N VAL A 229 -14.56 -14.48 7.52
CA VAL A 229 -15.50 -15.41 8.19
C VAL A 229 -15.29 -16.83 7.64
N GLY A 230 -15.14 -16.97 6.32
CA GLY A 230 -14.92 -18.27 5.65
C GLY A 230 -13.63 -18.95 6.09
N ASP A 231 -12.60 -18.20 6.45
CA ASP A 231 -11.31 -18.73 6.92
C ASP A 231 -11.33 -19.19 8.39
N GLY A 232 -12.49 -19.18 9.04
CA GLY A 232 -12.62 -19.58 10.42
C GLY A 232 -12.04 -18.59 11.43
N ARG A 233 -11.77 -17.34 11.02
CA ARG A 233 -11.21 -16.28 11.91
C ARG A 233 -12.11 -15.97 13.12
N LEU A 234 -13.41 -16.22 13.02
CA LEU A 234 -14.35 -16.08 14.13
C LEU A 234 -14.59 -17.36 14.92
N ASN A 235 -13.94 -18.48 14.57
CA ASN A 235 -14.09 -19.74 15.28
C ASN A 235 -13.29 -19.69 16.60
N ALA A 236 -13.99 -19.78 17.74
CA ALA A 236 -13.39 -19.66 19.06
C ALA A 236 -12.37 -20.76 19.40
N SER A 237 -12.47 -21.93 18.77
CA SER A 237 -11.60 -23.09 19.07
C SER A 237 -10.31 -23.11 18.23
N THR A 238 -10.26 -22.43 17.08
CA THR A 238 -9.14 -22.52 16.14
C THR A 238 -8.48 -21.17 15.84
N SER A 239 -9.18 -20.07 16.05
CA SER A 239 -8.68 -18.73 15.77
C SER A 239 -7.74 -18.22 16.87
N ASP A 240 -6.68 -17.51 16.44
CA ASP A 240 -5.81 -16.76 17.34
C ASP A 240 -6.24 -15.29 17.52
N MET A 241 -7.41 -14.91 16.97
CA MET A 241 -7.97 -13.56 17.12
C MET A 241 -8.29 -13.26 18.59
N ASN A 242 -8.11 -12.02 19.00
CA ASN A 242 -8.52 -11.55 20.33
C ASN A 242 -10.00 -11.90 20.60
N PRO A 243 -10.33 -12.56 21.71
CA PRO A 243 -11.70 -13.02 21.97
C PRO A 243 -12.74 -11.90 22.03
N ALA A 244 -12.37 -10.70 22.52
CA ALA A 244 -13.28 -9.55 22.57
C ALA A 244 -13.57 -9.01 21.16
N LEU A 245 -12.56 -8.92 20.30
CA LEU A 245 -12.74 -8.55 18.89
C LEU A 245 -13.61 -9.60 18.17
N ALA A 246 -13.32 -10.88 18.34
CA ALA A 246 -14.10 -11.96 17.72
C ALA A 246 -15.58 -11.94 18.18
N ALA A 247 -15.84 -11.64 19.45
CA ALA A 247 -17.21 -11.50 19.96
C ALA A 247 -17.94 -10.30 19.32
N SER A 248 -17.26 -9.15 19.21
CA SER A 248 -17.80 -7.96 18.55
C SER A 248 -18.11 -8.21 17.07
N LEU A 249 -17.20 -8.88 16.36
CA LEU A 249 -17.36 -9.20 14.93
C LEU A 249 -18.50 -10.20 14.67
N ARG A 250 -18.70 -11.19 15.54
CA ARG A 250 -19.86 -12.10 15.47
C ARG A 250 -21.20 -11.38 15.58
N GLY A 251 -21.24 -10.23 16.25
CA GLY A 251 -22.42 -9.37 16.32
C GLY A 251 -22.62 -8.50 15.06
N GLN A 252 -21.62 -8.33 14.24
CA GLN A 252 -21.62 -7.46 13.05
C GLN A 252 -21.66 -8.25 11.73
N CYS A 253 -21.10 -9.45 11.72
CA CYS A 253 -20.98 -10.29 10.54
C CYS A 253 -21.93 -11.47 10.60
N PRO A 254 -22.64 -11.78 9.49
CA PRO A 254 -23.40 -13.02 9.39
C PRO A 254 -22.45 -14.22 9.43
N ALA A 255 -22.92 -15.37 9.95
CA ALA A 255 -22.13 -16.59 10.00
C ALA A 255 -21.76 -17.13 8.60
N ASN A 256 -22.60 -16.85 7.61
CA ASN A 256 -22.39 -17.20 6.20
C ASN A 256 -22.68 -15.94 5.36
N PRO A 257 -21.67 -15.07 5.12
CA PRO A 257 -21.85 -13.90 4.28
C PRO A 257 -22.20 -14.30 2.84
N THR A 258 -23.08 -13.55 2.21
CA THR A 258 -23.47 -13.73 0.81
C THR A 258 -23.43 -12.39 0.07
N ALA A 259 -23.43 -12.41 -1.26
CA ALA A 259 -23.42 -11.17 -2.04
C ALA A 259 -24.55 -10.18 -1.67
N ALA A 260 -25.70 -10.70 -1.18
CA ALA A 260 -26.82 -9.87 -0.73
C ALA A 260 -26.71 -9.41 0.73
N ASN A 261 -25.85 -10.05 1.54
CA ASN A 261 -25.65 -9.75 2.97
C ASN A 261 -24.19 -9.96 3.36
N ASP A 262 -23.35 -9.00 2.99
CA ASP A 262 -21.91 -8.98 3.28
C ASP A 262 -21.51 -7.59 3.79
N PRO A 263 -21.88 -7.25 5.03
CA PRO A 263 -21.54 -5.96 5.62
C PRO A 263 -20.02 -5.79 5.74
N THR A 264 -19.58 -4.53 5.85
CA THR A 264 -18.17 -4.21 6.06
C THR A 264 -17.90 -3.80 7.50
N VAL A 265 -16.71 -4.17 8.00
CA VAL A 265 -16.19 -3.78 9.32
C VAL A 265 -14.86 -3.04 9.16
N LEU A 266 -14.48 -2.25 10.17
CA LEU A 266 -13.22 -1.50 10.18
C LEU A 266 -12.02 -2.45 10.23
N GLN A 267 -10.96 -2.13 9.50
CA GLN A 267 -9.66 -2.81 9.59
C GLN A 267 -8.97 -2.47 10.92
N ASP A 268 -8.90 -1.19 11.23
CA ASP A 268 -8.38 -0.69 12.50
C ASP A 268 -9.52 -0.09 13.33
N VAL A 269 -9.76 -0.68 14.51
CA VAL A 269 -10.81 -0.22 15.44
C VAL A 269 -10.34 0.91 16.35
N VAL A 270 -9.05 1.25 16.35
CA VAL A 270 -8.45 2.29 17.20
C VAL A 270 -8.30 3.60 16.43
N THR A 271 -7.70 3.56 15.24
CA THR A 271 -7.44 4.74 14.37
C THR A 271 -7.94 4.51 12.94
N PRO A 272 -9.24 4.25 12.71
CA PRO A 272 -9.78 3.65 11.48
C PRO A 272 -9.57 4.46 10.19
N ASN A 273 -9.31 5.76 10.30
CA ASN A 273 -9.09 6.67 9.16
C ASN A 273 -7.70 7.31 9.19
N LYS A 274 -6.77 6.77 9.97
CA LYS A 274 -5.43 7.31 10.11
C LYS A 274 -4.38 6.31 9.65
N LEU A 275 -3.58 6.69 8.68
CA LEU A 275 -2.47 5.89 8.19
C LEU A 275 -1.31 6.04 9.17
N ASP A 276 -1.21 5.12 10.13
CA ASP A 276 -0.22 5.16 11.21
C ASP A 276 0.24 3.76 11.65
N SER A 277 1.16 3.69 12.58
CA SER A 277 1.73 2.43 13.08
C SER A 277 0.81 1.65 14.04
N GLN A 278 -0.43 2.08 14.28
CA GLN A 278 -1.37 1.39 15.17
C GLN A 278 -1.67 -0.03 14.70
N TYR A 279 -1.67 -0.28 13.39
CA TYR A 279 -1.80 -1.62 12.82
C TYR A 279 -0.88 -2.64 13.51
N TYR A 280 0.39 -2.30 13.72
CA TYR A 280 1.35 -3.25 14.34
C TYR A 280 1.04 -3.54 15.81
N LYS A 281 0.50 -2.56 16.55
CA LYS A 281 0.00 -2.79 17.90
C LYS A 281 -1.23 -3.70 17.88
N ASN A 282 -2.09 -3.55 16.86
CA ASN A 282 -3.23 -4.42 16.65
C ASN A 282 -2.78 -5.86 16.31
N VAL A 283 -1.75 -6.05 15.47
CA VAL A 283 -1.14 -7.36 15.19
C VAL A 283 -0.63 -8.01 16.49
N LEU A 284 0.15 -7.28 17.31
CA LEU A 284 0.68 -7.77 18.58
C LEU A 284 -0.43 -8.16 19.58
N ASN A 285 -1.53 -7.42 19.58
CA ASN A 285 -2.70 -7.67 20.42
C ASN A 285 -3.69 -8.65 19.80
N ARG A 286 -3.38 -9.21 18.61
CA ARG A 286 -4.27 -10.09 17.84
C ARG A 286 -5.62 -9.46 17.48
N ASN A 287 -5.65 -8.14 17.33
CA ASN A 287 -6.80 -7.33 16.93
C ASN A 287 -6.80 -7.09 15.41
N VAL A 288 -6.61 -8.14 14.62
CA VAL A 288 -6.57 -8.08 13.16
C VAL A 288 -7.56 -9.06 12.54
N LEU A 289 -8.12 -8.68 11.40
CA LEU A 289 -9.18 -9.43 10.73
C LEU A 289 -8.63 -10.67 10.02
N PHE A 290 -7.55 -10.52 9.26
CA PHE A 290 -7.11 -11.50 8.29
C PHE A 290 -6.13 -12.53 8.86
N THR A 291 -6.15 -13.72 8.27
CA THR A 291 -5.12 -14.75 8.48
C THR A 291 -3.75 -14.22 8.07
N SER A 292 -3.67 -13.48 6.95
CA SER A 292 -2.45 -12.85 6.44
C SER A 292 -1.83 -11.86 7.43
N ASP A 293 -2.63 -11.08 8.15
CA ASP A 293 -2.13 -10.16 9.19
C ASP A 293 -1.57 -10.93 10.40
N ALA A 294 -2.32 -11.92 10.87
CA ALA A 294 -1.91 -12.77 11.99
C ALA A 294 -0.65 -13.60 11.67
N ALA A 295 -0.43 -13.92 10.39
CA ALA A 295 0.73 -14.65 9.91
C ALA A 295 2.05 -13.91 10.16
N LEU A 296 2.04 -12.58 10.27
CA LEU A 296 3.25 -11.79 10.54
C LEU A 296 3.92 -12.09 11.89
N LEU A 297 3.21 -12.74 12.81
CA LEU A 297 3.78 -13.21 14.09
C LEU A 297 4.31 -14.65 14.03
N LYS A 298 4.24 -15.33 12.88
CA LYS A 298 4.60 -16.77 12.77
C LYS A 298 6.10 -17.01 12.53
N SER A 299 6.93 -15.95 12.34
CA SER A 299 8.39 -16.09 12.33
C SER A 299 9.04 -15.05 13.26
N GLY A 300 10.23 -15.36 13.78
CA GLY A 300 11.00 -14.43 14.61
C GLY A 300 11.39 -13.15 13.84
N GLN A 301 11.68 -13.27 12.55
CA GLN A 301 12.06 -12.15 11.69
C GLN A 301 10.91 -11.18 11.50
N THR A 302 9.74 -11.66 11.09
CA THR A 302 8.57 -10.80 10.86
C THR A 302 8.01 -10.25 12.15
N ALA A 303 7.98 -11.03 13.24
CA ALA A 303 7.57 -10.57 14.56
C ALA A 303 8.46 -9.45 15.11
N ALA A 304 9.78 -9.54 14.94
CA ALA A 304 10.71 -8.47 15.32
C ALA A 304 10.45 -7.19 14.50
N ALA A 305 10.20 -7.30 13.20
CA ALA A 305 9.85 -6.16 12.35
C ALA A 305 8.51 -5.51 12.78
N VAL A 306 7.51 -6.32 13.15
CA VAL A 306 6.23 -5.84 13.72
C VAL A 306 6.48 -5.04 15.00
N VAL A 307 7.30 -5.56 15.93
CA VAL A 307 7.64 -4.86 17.19
C VAL A 307 8.33 -3.53 16.91
N LEU A 308 9.32 -3.50 16.03
CA LEU A 308 10.04 -2.27 15.68
C LEU A 308 9.10 -1.22 15.09
N ASN A 309 8.24 -1.62 14.14
CA ASN A 309 7.28 -0.72 13.51
C ASN A 309 6.21 -0.22 14.50
N ALA A 310 5.85 -1.03 15.52
CA ALA A 310 4.86 -0.64 16.54
C ALA A 310 5.38 0.42 17.52
N PHE A 311 6.68 0.39 17.85
CA PHE A 311 7.20 1.14 19.00
C PHE A 311 8.30 2.15 18.67
N VAL A 312 8.87 2.14 17.47
CA VAL A 312 9.85 3.16 17.05
C VAL A 312 9.14 4.25 16.25
N PRO A 313 8.97 5.45 16.81
CA PRO A 313 8.23 6.52 16.16
C PRO A 313 8.82 6.91 14.79
N GLY A 314 7.98 7.06 13.78
CA GLY A 314 8.37 7.48 12.43
C GLY A 314 9.12 6.42 11.61
N LEU A 315 9.48 5.28 12.20
CA LEU A 315 10.24 4.23 11.50
C LEU A 315 9.39 3.57 10.40
N TRP A 316 8.14 3.26 10.72
CA TRP A 316 7.26 2.61 9.75
C TRP A 316 6.96 3.52 8.58
N GLU A 317 6.59 4.79 8.83
CA GLU A 317 6.24 5.75 7.79
C GLU A 317 7.38 5.94 6.78
N GLN A 318 8.62 6.01 7.26
CA GLN A 318 9.81 6.07 6.39
C GLN A 318 10.01 4.80 5.56
N LYS A 319 9.80 3.62 6.17
CA LYS A 319 9.87 2.34 5.44
C LYS A 319 8.73 2.19 4.46
N PHE A 320 7.52 2.59 4.85
CA PHE A 320 6.32 2.54 4.02
C PHE A 320 6.50 3.38 2.74
N ALA A 321 7.00 4.60 2.88
CA ALA A 321 7.34 5.45 1.74
C ALA A 321 8.26 4.74 0.73
N LYS A 322 9.33 4.09 1.21
CA LYS A 322 10.27 3.34 0.36
C LYS A 322 9.63 2.11 -0.28
N ALA A 323 8.85 1.35 0.50
CA ALA A 323 8.18 0.15 0.01
C ALA A 323 7.08 0.48 -1.01
N MET A 324 6.35 1.60 -0.84
CA MET A 324 5.38 2.08 -1.82
C MET A 324 6.03 2.48 -3.15
N VAL A 325 7.18 3.17 -3.12
CA VAL A 325 7.94 3.48 -4.34
C VAL A 325 8.43 2.20 -5.02
N LYS A 326 8.93 1.23 -4.24
CA LYS A 326 9.37 -0.07 -4.76
C LYS A 326 8.22 -0.84 -5.39
N MET A 327 7.07 -0.92 -4.72
CA MET A 327 5.85 -1.53 -5.25
C MET A 327 5.38 -0.83 -6.53
N ALA A 328 5.35 0.49 -6.56
CA ALA A 328 4.98 1.28 -7.73
C ALA A 328 5.98 1.18 -8.91
N SER A 329 7.08 0.47 -8.74
CA SER A 329 8.09 0.20 -9.78
C SER A 329 8.02 -1.22 -10.35
N ILE A 330 7.05 -2.03 -9.93
CA ILE A 330 6.88 -3.42 -10.37
C ILE A 330 6.48 -3.46 -11.85
N GLU A 331 7.28 -4.17 -12.67
CA GLU A 331 6.96 -4.54 -14.06
C GLU A 331 6.42 -3.39 -14.91
N VAL A 332 6.91 -2.16 -14.69
CA VAL A 332 6.40 -0.95 -15.36
C VAL A 332 6.62 -0.98 -16.88
N LYS A 333 5.64 -0.50 -17.60
CA LYS A 333 5.78 -0.20 -19.04
C LYS A 333 6.30 1.21 -19.20
N THR A 334 7.30 1.40 -20.07
CA THR A 334 7.93 2.71 -20.35
C THR A 334 8.24 2.88 -21.82
N GLY A 335 8.50 4.11 -22.25
CA GLY A 335 8.88 4.44 -23.63
C GLY A 335 7.80 4.03 -24.65
N ALA A 336 8.13 3.10 -25.54
CA ALA A 336 7.23 2.59 -26.58
C ALA A 336 6.31 1.45 -26.11
N ASN A 337 6.56 0.91 -24.91
CA ASN A 337 5.75 -0.16 -24.34
C ASN A 337 4.51 0.41 -23.64
N GLY A 338 3.33 0.10 -24.15
CA GLY A 338 2.06 0.64 -23.65
C GLY A 338 1.61 1.91 -24.39
N GLU A 339 0.73 2.67 -23.78
CA GLU A 339 0.15 3.88 -24.35
C GLU A 339 -0.05 4.97 -23.28
N ILE A 340 -0.59 6.11 -23.65
CA ILE A 340 -1.20 7.09 -22.74
C ILE A 340 -2.69 7.13 -23.09
N ARG A 341 -3.52 6.49 -22.28
CA ARG A 341 -4.97 6.50 -22.49
C ARG A 341 -5.54 7.90 -22.29
N ARG A 342 -6.47 8.31 -23.16
CA ARG A 342 -7.23 9.57 -22.99
C ARG A 342 -8.35 9.40 -21.97
N ASN A 343 -8.89 8.20 -21.89
CA ASN A 343 -9.85 7.77 -20.86
C ASN A 343 -9.30 6.51 -20.18
N CYS A 344 -9.15 6.53 -18.86
CA CYS A 344 -8.54 5.41 -18.14
C CYS A 344 -9.35 4.11 -18.21
N ARG A 345 -10.61 4.19 -18.61
CA ARG A 345 -11.53 3.04 -18.66
C ARG A 345 -11.43 2.20 -19.94
N VAL A 346 -10.79 2.72 -21.00
CA VAL A 346 -10.72 2.07 -22.31
C VAL A 346 -9.35 2.23 -22.93
N VAL A 347 -8.94 1.25 -23.73
CA VAL A 347 -7.74 1.31 -24.61
C VAL A 347 -8.04 2.31 -25.74
N ASN A 348 -7.04 3.11 -26.17
CA ASN A 348 -7.19 4.09 -27.25
C ASN A 348 -7.57 3.46 -28.59
#